data_4a6bb462e9f46f31c845880d5c8f06a2
#
_entry.id   4a6bb462e9f46f31c845880d5c8f06a2
#
_cell.length_a   1.000
_cell.length_b   1.000
_cell.length_c   1.000
_cell.angle_alpha   90.00
_cell.angle_beta   90.00
_cell.angle_gamma   90.00
#
_symmetry.space_group_name_H-M   'P 1'
#
loop_
_entity.id
_entity.type
_entity.pdbx_description
1 polymer ?
#
loop_
_entity_poly.entity_id
_entity_poly.type
_entity_poly.pdbx_seq_one_letter_code
_entity_poly.pdbx_strand_id
1 'polypeptide(L)'
;MKAEPIEPDYVTETIVEDILPVINQTKKIIRPYQDNTVRVLKNFYDYQSDETLQKSSIIVHDNNYIQNSGVDYGKDTEFEVISILEGTVVNVKEEDSLKGTVEIKHENGFISVYQSLKDIKVKKDQVISQGQVLGTATTNELDKDLGNHLHFELLVSGQNVNPEIYLDKELS
;
A
#
# COMPACT_ATOMS: atom_id res chain seq x y z
N MET A 1 31.06 1.13 -76.57
CA MET A 1 31.03 1.46 -75.15
C MET A 1 29.76 0.89 -74.55
N LYS A 2 29.87 -0.22 -73.77
CA LYS A 2 28.74 -0.81 -73.07
C LYS A 2 28.79 -0.25 -71.64
N ALA A 3 27.71 0.35 -71.20
CA ALA A 3 27.55 0.76 -69.82
C ALA A 3 27.19 -0.46 -68.97
N GLU A 4 27.95 -0.68 -67.90
CA GLU A 4 27.62 -1.67 -66.86
C GLU A 4 26.52 -1.17 -65.95
N PRO A 5 25.59 -2.02 -65.50
CA PRO A 5 24.53 -1.62 -64.57
C PRO A 5 25.11 -1.47 -63.16
N ILE A 6 24.81 -0.38 -62.50
CA ILE A 6 25.10 -0.13 -61.10
C ILE A 6 24.10 -0.92 -60.25
N GLU A 7 24.57 -1.90 -59.50
CA GLU A 7 23.76 -2.59 -58.50
C GLU A 7 23.55 -1.68 -57.29
N PRO A 8 22.34 -1.59 -56.74
CA PRO A 8 22.07 -0.81 -55.51
C PRO A 8 22.62 -1.60 -54.31
N ASP A 9 23.46 -0.91 -53.54
CA ASP A 9 24.00 -1.38 -52.26
C ASP A 9 22.89 -1.39 -51.23
N TYR A 10 22.35 -2.59 -50.95
CA TYR A 10 21.41 -2.78 -49.84
C TYR A 10 22.20 -2.91 -48.56
N VAL A 11 22.31 -1.79 -47.82
CA VAL A 11 22.72 -1.83 -46.41
C VAL A 11 21.58 -2.47 -45.60
N THR A 12 21.70 -3.76 -45.33
CA THR A 12 20.88 -4.40 -44.33
C THR A 12 21.31 -3.93 -42.94
N GLU A 13 20.66 -2.86 -42.44
CA GLU A 13 20.72 -2.56 -41.02
C GLU A 13 20.06 -3.72 -40.27
N THR A 14 20.88 -4.55 -39.68
CA THR A 14 20.42 -5.53 -38.70
C THR A 14 20.00 -4.73 -37.46
N ILE A 15 18.69 -4.49 -37.31
CA ILE A 15 18.13 -4.03 -36.06
C ILE A 15 18.34 -5.17 -35.06
N VAL A 16 19.41 -5.08 -34.28
CA VAL A 16 19.55 -5.90 -33.07
C VAL A 16 18.58 -5.26 -32.09
N GLU A 17 17.34 -5.77 -32.03
CA GLU A 17 16.49 -5.52 -30.88
C GLU A 17 17.26 -6.06 -29.68
N ASP A 18 17.82 -5.17 -28.87
CA ASP A 18 18.27 -5.49 -27.53
C ASP A 18 17.03 -6.00 -26.75
N ILE A 19 16.83 -7.30 -26.80
CA ILE A 19 15.88 -7.99 -25.94
C ILE A 19 16.51 -7.92 -24.55
N LEU A 20 16.26 -6.82 -23.85
CA LEU A 20 16.56 -6.77 -22.43
C LEU A 20 15.82 -7.93 -21.77
N PRO A 21 16.51 -8.78 -21.00
CA PRO A 21 15.82 -9.83 -20.29
C PRO A 21 14.73 -9.18 -19.44
N VAL A 22 13.47 -9.55 -19.66
CA VAL A 22 12.38 -9.24 -18.72
C VAL A 22 12.75 -10.00 -17.45
N ILE A 23 13.44 -9.30 -16.56
CA ILE A 23 13.64 -9.79 -15.21
C ILE A 23 12.24 -9.73 -14.60
N ASN A 24 11.59 -10.87 -14.48
CA ASN A 24 10.44 -11.03 -13.59
C ASN A 24 10.96 -10.75 -12.17
N GLN A 25 11.02 -9.48 -11.82
CA GLN A 25 11.22 -9.10 -10.43
C GLN A 25 9.94 -9.49 -9.71
N THR A 26 10.02 -10.52 -8.89
CA THR A 26 8.97 -10.83 -7.92
C THR A 26 8.77 -9.59 -7.07
N LYS A 27 7.60 -8.95 -7.23
CA LYS A 27 7.29 -7.71 -6.50
C LYS A 27 7.07 -8.07 -5.03
N LYS A 28 7.89 -7.51 -4.17
CA LYS A 28 7.72 -7.63 -2.73
C LYS A 28 6.73 -6.58 -2.24
N ILE A 29 5.75 -6.98 -1.44
CA ILE A 29 4.86 -6.03 -0.75
C ILE A 29 5.64 -5.41 0.40
N ILE A 30 5.89 -4.10 0.34
CA ILE A 30 6.61 -3.39 1.41
C ILE A 30 5.66 -2.96 2.53
N ARG A 31 6.22 -2.61 3.69
CA ARG A 31 5.44 -2.00 4.78
C ARG A 31 4.95 -0.61 4.39
N PRO A 32 3.81 -0.14 4.95
CA PRO A 32 3.26 1.18 4.64
C PRO A 32 4.05 2.35 5.28
N TYR A 33 5.27 2.10 5.71
CA TYR A 33 6.20 3.07 6.31
C TYR A 33 7.65 2.59 6.13
N GLN A 34 8.61 3.52 6.24
CA GLN A 34 10.05 3.21 6.19
C GLN A 34 10.75 3.33 7.55
N ASP A 35 10.13 4.04 8.48
CA ASP A 35 10.69 4.29 9.81
C ASP A 35 10.69 3.00 10.65
N ASN A 36 11.87 2.49 10.97
CA ASN A 36 12.06 1.24 11.71
C ASN A 36 11.70 1.34 13.22
N THR A 37 11.34 2.53 13.70
CA THR A 37 10.83 2.72 15.06
C THR A 37 9.32 2.59 15.17
N VAL A 38 8.62 2.53 14.04
CA VAL A 38 7.18 2.23 13.98
C VAL A 38 6.96 0.77 14.38
N ARG A 39 5.96 0.55 15.23
CA ARG A 39 5.60 -0.78 15.75
C ARG A 39 4.11 -1.05 15.59
N VAL A 40 3.71 -2.30 15.68
CA VAL A 40 2.30 -2.69 15.79
C VAL A 40 1.77 -2.24 17.15
N LEU A 41 0.71 -1.45 17.16
CA LEU A 41 -0.01 -1.02 18.37
C LEU A 41 -1.24 -1.86 18.62
N LYS A 42 -1.96 -2.26 17.57
CA LYS A 42 -3.15 -3.11 17.64
C LYS A 42 -3.17 -4.04 16.43
N ASN A 43 -3.41 -5.33 16.68
CA ASN A 43 -3.45 -6.35 15.63
C ASN A 43 -4.81 -6.41 14.93
N PHE A 44 -4.82 -7.01 13.75
CA PHE A 44 -6.03 -7.46 13.07
C PHE A 44 -6.84 -8.41 13.98
N TYR A 45 -8.17 -8.25 14.00
CA TYR A 45 -9.02 -9.16 14.74
C TYR A 45 -9.19 -10.48 13.99
N ASP A 46 -8.66 -11.55 14.57
CA ASP A 46 -8.81 -12.90 14.04
C ASP A 46 -9.63 -13.74 15.02
N TYR A 47 -10.82 -14.18 14.59
CA TYR A 47 -11.71 -15.01 15.39
C TYR A 47 -11.13 -16.41 15.71
N GLN A 48 -10.08 -16.83 15.00
CA GLN A 48 -9.38 -18.11 15.24
C GLN A 48 -8.22 -17.98 16.24
N SER A 49 -7.84 -16.77 16.60
CA SER A 49 -6.78 -16.53 17.56
C SER A 49 -7.26 -16.79 18.99
N ASP A 50 -6.33 -16.87 19.94
CA ASP A 50 -6.67 -16.99 21.36
C ASP A 50 -7.43 -15.76 21.90
N GLU A 51 -8.13 -15.96 23.01
CA GLU A 51 -9.00 -14.94 23.62
C GLU A 51 -8.23 -13.66 24.00
N THR A 52 -6.97 -13.76 24.38
CA THR A 52 -6.13 -12.60 24.75
C THR A 52 -5.85 -11.73 23.54
N LEU A 53 -5.47 -12.34 22.42
CA LEU A 53 -5.25 -11.65 21.15
C LEU A 53 -6.54 -11.06 20.60
N GLN A 54 -7.67 -11.78 20.67
CA GLN A 54 -8.96 -11.24 20.26
C GLN A 54 -9.33 -9.99 21.07
N LYS A 55 -9.20 -10.03 22.40
CA LYS A 55 -9.49 -8.88 23.27
C LYS A 55 -8.60 -7.67 22.96
N SER A 56 -7.31 -7.89 22.72
CA SER A 56 -6.37 -6.81 22.41
C SER A 56 -6.56 -6.21 21.00
N SER A 57 -7.31 -6.89 20.14
CA SER A 57 -7.66 -6.45 18.77
C SER A 57 -9.05 -5.82 18.68
N ILE A 58 -9.65 -5.43 19.80
CA ILE A 58 -10.92 -4.70 19.86
C ILE A 58 -10.64 -3.20 20.00
N ILE A 59 -11.32 -2.40 19.21
CA ILE A 59 -11.41 -0.95 19.35
C ILE A 59 -12.60 -0.64 20.25
N VAL A 60 -12.40 0.18 21.27
CA VAL A 60 -13.48 0.62 22.18
C VAL A 60 -13.74 2.10 21.93
N HIS A 61 -14.91 2.42 21.41
CA HIS A 61 -15.33 3.79 21.13
C HIS A 61 -16.78 4.02 21.60
N ASP A 62 -17.00 5.00 22.45
CA ASP A 62 -18.33 5.35 22.96
C ASP A 62 -19.15 4.13 23.47
N ASN A 63 -18.55 3.27 24.28
CA ASN A 63 -19.10 2.00 24.74
C ASN A 63 -19.43 0.94 23.65
N ASN A 64 -19.01 1.17 22.41
CA ASN A 64 -19.08 0.18 21.34
C ASN A 64 -17.76 -0.60 21.25
N TYR A 65 -17.88 -1.88 20.96
CA TYR A 65 -16.77 -2.78 20.73
C TYR A 65 -16.70 -3.11 19.24
N ILE A 66 -15.64 -2.67 18.57
CA ILE A 66 -15.46 -2.84 17.14
C ILE A 66 -14.27 -3.76 16.90
N GLN A 67 -14.45 -4.80 16.09
CA GLN A 67 -13.35 -5.66 15.67
C GLN A 67 -12.40 -4.87 14.76
N ASN A 68 -11.10 -4.94 15.03
CA ASN A 68 -10.11 -4.24 14.21
C ASN A 68 -9.99 -4.91 12.84
N SER A 69 -10.41 -4.22 11.79
CA SER A 69 -10.43 -4.69 10.39
C SER A 69 -9.07 -4.62 9.69
N GLY A 70 -8.07 -4.04 10.34
CA GLY A 70 -6.72 -3.86 9.85
C GLY A 70 -5.68 -4.05 10.95
N VAL A 71 -4.52 -3.44 10.77
CA VAL A 71 -3.45 -3.35 11.76
C VAL A 71 -3.15 -1.88 12.02
N ASP A 72 -3.02 -1.50 13.29
CA ASP A 72 -2.63 -0.17 13.66
C ASP A 72 -1.12 -0.12 13.92
N TYR A 73 -0.42 0.68 13.14
CA TYR A 73 1.01 0.94 13.25
C TYR A 73 1.25 2.32 13.82
N GLY A 74 2.14 2.46 14.77
CA GLY A 74 2.40 3.77 15.36
C GLY A 74 3.71 3.90 16.12
N LYS A 75 3.94 5.14 16.54
CA LYS A 75 5.06 5.55 17.40
C LYS A 75 4.68 6.86 18.11
N ASP A 76 5.55 7.33 19.01
CA ASP A 76 5.26 8.52 19.82
C ASP A 76 5.16 9.84 19.00
N THR A 77 5.76 9.86 17.79
CA THR A 77 5.72 11.01 16.88
C THR A 77 5.02 10.64 15.58
N GLU A 78 4.59 11.64 14.84
CA GLU A 78 4.07 11.48 13.48
C GLU A 78 5.12 10.86 12.55
N PHE A 79 4.69 10.15 11.51
CA PHE A 79 5.57 9.54 10.53
C PHE A 79 4.93 9.51 9.14
N GLU A 80 5.78 9.46 8.11
CA GLU A 80 5.32 9.36 6.73
C GLU A 80 4.73 7.98 6.43
N VAL A 81 3.60 8.00 5.71
CA VAL A 81 2.91 6.81 5.21
C VAL A 81 3.13 6.71 3.71
N ILE A 82 3.51 5.51 3.26
CA ILE A 82 3.85 5.22 1.87
C ILE A 82 3.00 4.10 1.30
N SER A 83 2.87 4.06 -0.03
CA SER A 83 2.16 2.99 -0.71
C SER A 83 2.93 1.66 -0.65
N ILE A 84 2.23 0.58 -0.32
CA ILE A 84 2.80 -0.78 -0.23
C ILE A 84 3.19 -1.38 -1.59
N LEU A 85 2.51 -0.95 -2.66
CA LEU A 85 2.70 -1.36 -4.06
C LEU A 85 2.36 -0.18 -4.99
N GLU A 86 2.73 -0.27 -6.26
CA GLU A 86 2.18 0.60 -7.28
C GLU A 86 0.68 0.35 -7.47
N GLY A 87 -0.06 1.37 -7.89
CA GLY A 87 -1.50 1.25 -8.11
C GLY A 87 -2.16 2.56 -8.51
N THR A 88 -3.47 2.58 -8.45
CA THR A 88 -4.29 3.76 -8.70
C THR A 88 -5.07 4.13 -7.45
N VAL A 89 -5.03 5.38 -7.06
CA VAL A 89 -5.84 5.92 -5.96
C VAL A 89 -7.30 5.90 -6.38
N VAL A 90 -8.12 5.10 -5.72
CA VAL A 90 -9.56 4.97 -6.04
C VAL A 90 -10.44 5.85 -5.15
N ASN A 91 -9.95 6.20 -3.97
CA ASN A 91 -10.65 7.08 -3.04
C ASN A 91 -9.69 7.93 -2.21
N VAL A 92 -10.08 9.18 -1.97
CA VAL A 92 -9.47 10.07 -0.97
C VAL A 92 -10.60 10.76 -0.24
N LYS A 93 -10.64 10.64 1.09
CA LYS A 93 -11.70 11.18 1.94
C LYS A 93 -11.09 11.77 3.21
N GLU A 94 -11.69 12.82 3.73
CA GLU A 94 -11.38 13.38 5.03
C GLU A 94 -12.65 13.39 5.89
N GLU A 95 -12.54 12.88 7.10
CA GLU A 95 -13.62 12.81 8.07
C GLU A 95 -13.10 13.21 9.45
N ASP A 96 -13.94 13.86 10.27
CA ASP A 96 -13.53 14.29 11.60
C ASP A 96 -13.10 13.11 12.49
N SER A 97 -13.81 11.99 12.42
CA SER A 97 -13.59 10.81 13.27
C SER A 97 -12.36 9.97 12.86
N LEU A 98 -12.15 9.76 11.56
CA LEU A 98 -11.11 8.90 11.03
C LEU A 98 -9.91 9.68 10.47
N LYS A 99 -10.03 11.03 10.36
CA LYS A 99 -9.11 11.89 9.62
C LYS A 99 -9.08 11.52 8.13
N GLY A 100 -7.92 11.65 7.50
CA GLY A 100 -7.76 11.35 6.09
C GLY A 100 -7.72 9.84 5.83
N THR A 101 -8.39 9.43 4.77
CA THR A 101 -8.40 8.06 4.25
C THR A 101 -7.96 8.08 2.79
N VAL A 102 -7.03 7.19 2.43
CA VAL A 102 -6.61 6.93 1.05
C VAL A 102 -6.81 5.46 0.75
N GLU A 103 -7.46 5.15 -0.37
CA GLU A 103 -7.63 3.78 -0.85
C GLU A 103 -6.94 3.62 -2.20
N ILE A 104 -6.18 2.55 -2.36
CA ILE A 104 -5.40 2.27 -3.56
C ILE A 104 -5.75 0.88 -4.08
N LYS A 105 -6.10 0.81 -5.36
CA LYS A 105 -6.28 -0.45 -6.08
C LYS A 105 -5.00 -0.83 -6.80
N HIS A 106 -4.52 -2.05 -6.56
CA HIS A 106 -3.32 -2.62 -7.14
C HIS A 106 -3.65 -3.57 -8.31
N GLU A 107 -2.69 -3.79 -9.21
CA GLU A 107 -2.90 -4.64 -10.40
C GLU A 107 -3.27 -6.09 -10.07
N ASN A 108 -2.78 -6.61 -8.94
CA ASN A 108 -3.09 -7.97 -8.47
C ASN A 108 -4.49 -8.12 -7.86
N GLY A 109 -5.31 -7.06 -7.91
CA GLY A 109 -6.67 -7.05 -7.36
C GLY A 109 -6.74 -6.76 -5.86
N PHE A 110 -5.62 -6.50 -5.19
CA PHE A 110 -5.61 -6.02 -3.81
C PHE A 110 -6.09 -4.58 -3.73
N ILE A 111 -6.70 -4.24 -2.60
CA ILE A 111 -6.99 -2.86 -2.22
C ILE A 111 -6.33 -2.61 -0.87
N SER A 112 -5.51 -1.57 -0.79
CA SER A 112 -4.95 -1.10 0.47
C SER A 112 -5.66 0.16 0.93
N VAL A 113 -5.95 0.25 2.22
CA VAL A 113 -6.63 1.38 2.86
C VAL A 113 -5.72 1.94 3.95
N TYR A 114 -5.54 3.25 3.90
CA TYR A 114 -4.69 3.99 4.83
C TYR A 114 -5.54 5.06 5.51
N GLN A 115 -5.76 4.94 6.81
CA GLN A 115 -6.55 5.89 7.61
C GLN A 115 -5.71 6.54 8.70
N SER A 116 -6.27 7.54 9.36
CA SER A 116 -5.59 8.41 10.34
C SER A 116 -4.51 9.28 9.69
N LEU A 117 -4.75 9.73 8.46
CA LEU A 117 -3.81 10.57 7.72
C LEU A 117 -4.14 12.05 7.86
N LYS A 118 -3.09 12.87 7.85
CA LYS A 118 -3.13 14.30 7.54
C LYS A 118 -2.15 14.62 6.40
N ASP A 119 -2.18 15.84 5.90
CA ASP A 119 -1.29 16.32 4.84
C ASP A 119 -1.23 15.35 3.64
N ILE A 120 -2.39 14.89 3.17
CA ILE A 120 -2.50 13.94 2.07
C ILE A 120 -1.91 14.56 0.80
N LYS A 121 -0.99 13.83 0.16
CA LYS A 121 -0.20 14.27 -1.01
C LYS A 121 -0.69 13.69 -2.33
N VAL A 122 -1.76 12.92 -2.32
CA VAL A 122 -2.32 12.24 -3.50
C VAL A 122 -3.79 12.59 -3.68
N LYS A 123 -4.31 12.35 -4.87
CA LYS A 123 -5.71 12.59 -5.22
C LYS A 123 -6.31 11.39 -5.94
N LYS A 124 -7.63 11.31 -5.95
CA LYS A 124 -8.37 10.28 -6.70
C LYS A 124 -7.93 10.22 -8.17
N ASP A 125 -7.89 9.02 -8.71
CA ASP A 125 -7.48 8.66 -10.08
C ASP A 125 -5.97 8.88 -10.37
N GLN A 126 -5.18 9.23 -9.37
CA GLN A 126 -3.73 9.32 -9.51
C GLN A 126 -3.10 7.94 -9.54
N VAL A 127 -2.24 7.70 -10.53
CA VAL A 127 -1.34 6.54 -10.56
C VAL A 127 -0.15 6.84 -9.66
N ILE A 128 0.21 5.89 -8.82
CA ILE A 128 1.29 6.01 -7.84
C ILE A 128 2.26 4.83 -7.94
N SER A 129 3.48 5.08 -7.53
CA SER A 129 4.54 4.06 -7.45
C SER A 129 4.57 3.43 -6.05
N GLN A 130 5.11 2.21 -5.95
CA GLN A 130 5.46 1.62 -4.65
C GLN A 130 6.42 2.54 -3.90
N GLY A 131 6.18 2.73 -2.59
CA GLY A 131 7.00 3.62 -1.75
C GLY A 131 6.69 5.11 -1.90
N GLN A 132 5.75 5.49 -2.76
CA GLN A 132 5.33 6.89 -2.87
C GLN A 132 4.63 7.36 -1.59
N VAL A 133 5.00 8.54 -1.10
CA VAL A 133 4.40 9.14 0.11
C VAL A 133 2.95 9.52 -0.16
N LEU A 134 2.05 9.07 0.73
CA LEU A 134 0.61 9.31 0.67
C LEU A 134 0.17 10.45 1.59
N GLY A 135 0.81 10.58 2.75
CA GLY A 135 0.50 11.55 3.79
C GLY A 135 1.27 11.26 5.05
N THR A 136 0.80 11.80 6.17
CA THR A 136 1.42 11.67 7.48
C THR A 136 0.45 11.02 8.46
N ALA A 137 0.86 9.99 9.17
CA ALA A 137 0.08 9.35 10.22
C ALA A 137 -0.10 10.30 11.41
N THR A 138 -1.33 10.37 11.92
CA THR A 138 -1.71 11.26 13.02
C THR A 138 -2.71 10.58 13.95
N THR A 139 -3.21 11.30 14.94
CA THR A 139 -4.28 10.82 15.83
C THR A 139 -5.65 10.87 15.16
N ASN A 140 -6.58 10.01 15.56
CA ASN A 140 -7.99 10.10 15.18
C ASN A 140 -8.91 10.01 16.40
N GLU A 141 -10.21 10.19 16.22
CA GLU A 141 -11.19 10.14 17.32
C GLU A 141 -11.68 8.71 17.60
N LEU A 142 -11.60 7.81 16.63
CA LEU A 142 -12.09 6.43 16.76
C LEU A 142 -11.25 5.62 17.78
N ASP A 143 -9.92 5.75 17.70
CA ASP A 143 -8.98 5.07 18.62
C ASP A 143 -7.88 6.03 19.11
N LYS A 144 -8.32 7.14 19.71
CA LYS A 144 -7.45 8.24 20.16
C LYS A 144 -6.40 7.81 21.20
N ASP A 145 -6.64 6.73 21.90
CA ASP A 145 -5.73 6.23 22.93
C ASP A 145 -4.45 5.64 22.32
N LEU A 146 -4.44 5.32 21.02
CA LEU A 146 -3.25 4.88 20.31
C LEU A 146 -2.24 6.01 20.02
N GLY A 147 -2.66 7.28 20.15
CA GLY A 147 -1.81 8.41 19.76
C GLY A 147 -1.62 8.50 18.25
N ASN A 148 -0.40 8.86 17.82
CA ASN A 148 -0.08 8.91 16.38
C ASN A 148 -0.01 7.50 15.80
N HIS A 149 -0.93 7.18 14.90
CA HIS A 149 -0.99 5.86 14.28
C HIS A 149 -1.50 5.93 12.84
N LEU A 150 -1.17 4.90 12.08
CA LEU A 150 -1.76 4.54 10.81
C LEU A 150 -2.67 3.34 11.05
N HIS A 151 -3.97 3.45 10.79
CA HIS A 151 -4.83 2.28 10.61
C HIS A 151 -4.70 1.79 9.17
N PHE A 152 -4.23 0.57 9.00
CA PHE A 152 -3.94 -0.01 7.69
C PHE A 152 -4.75 -1.27 7.45
N GLU A 153 -5.53 -1.28 6.36
CA GLU A 153 -6.28 -2.46 5.93
C GLU A 153 -5.77 -2.98 4.58
N LEU A 154 -5.85 -4.28 4.41
CA LEU A 154 -5.62 -4.95 3.14
C LEU A 154 -6.86 -5.79 2.78
N LEU A 155 -7.41 -5.55 1.60
CA LEU A 155 -8.52 -6.32 1.07
C LEU A 155 -8.05 -7.22 -0.06
N VAL A 156 -8.42 -8.49 0.02
CA VAL A 156 -8.20 -9.50 -1.01
C VAL A 156 -9.57 -10.02 -1.45
N SER A 157 -9.90 -9.88 -2.73
CA SER A 157 -11.22 -10.24 -3.25
C SER A 157 -12.39 -9.56 -2.49
N GLY A 158 -12.17 -8.32 -2.03
CA GLY A 158 -13.17 -7.52 -1.32
C GLY A 158 -13.36 -7.87 0.16
N GLN A 159 -12.51 -8.74 0.73
CA GLN A 159 -12.55 -9.10 2.15
C GLN A 159 -11.30 -8.62 2.85
N ASN A 160 -11.47 -8.03 4.04
CA ASN A 160 -10.36 -7.67 4.91
C ASN A 160 -9.58 -8.91 5.33
N VAL A 161 -8.27 -8.85 5.21
CA VAL A 161 -7.35 -9.91 5.61
C VAL A 161 -6.30 -9.35 6.57
N ASN A 162 -5.66 -10.20 7.35
CA ASN A 162 -4.55 -9.77 8.19
C ASN A 162 -3.35 -9.31 7.33
N PRO A 163 -3.01 -8.00 7.30
CA PRO A 163 -1.92 -7.49 6.48
C PRO A 163 -0.56 -8.12 6.77
N GLU A 164 -0.29 -8.51 8.03
CA GLU A 164 0.99 -9.10 8.45
C GLU A 164 1.29 -10.45 7.75
N ILE A 165 0.27 -11.09 7.16
CA ILE A 165 0.46 -12.31 6.37
C ILE A 165 1.08 -12.01 4.99
N TYR A 166 0.89 -10.80 4.47
CA TYR A 166 1.27 -10.39 3.12
C TYR A 166 2.48 -9.46 3.07
N LEU A 167 2.61 -8.58 4.06
CA LEU A 167 3.71 -7.61 4.12
C LEU A 167 5.07 -8.32 4.21
N ASP A 168 6.08 -7.73 3.59
CA ASP A 168 7.45 -8.22 3.47
C ASP A 168 7.61 -9.53 2.67
N LYS A 169 6.57 -9.98 1.98
CA LYS A 169 6.57 -11.18 1.15
C LYS A 169 6.52 -10.84 -0.34
N GLU A 170 7.05 -11.76 -1.14
CA GLU A 170 6.96 -11.71 -2.60
C GLU A 170 5.55 -12.09 -3.06
N LEU A 171 5.05 -11.39 -4.07
CA LEU A 171 3.85 -11.77 -4.78
C LEU A 171 4.16 -12.97 -5.68
N SER A 172 3.53 -14.08 -5.41
CA SER A 172 3.62 -15.31 -6.22
C SER A 172 2.57 -15.31 -7.34
#